data_cade2cf5af919c7641842fc8b109d6e9
#
_entry.id   cade2cf5af919c7641842fc8b109d6e9
#
_cell.length_a   1.000
_cell.length_b   1.000
_cell.length_c   1.000
_cell.angle_alpha   90.00
_cell.angle_beta   90.00
_cell.angle_gamma   90.00
#
_symmetry.space_group_name_H-M   'P 1'
#
loop_
_entity.id
_entity.type
_entity.pdbx_description
1 polymer ?
#
loop_
_entity_poly.entity_id
_entity_poly.type
_entity_poly.pdbx_seq_one_letter_code
_entity_poly.pdbx_strand_id
1 'polypeptide(L)'
;MMQRRSFLAGTAGLSAAGLAMTGLAAPALAQGEAGQVLRFVPQADLSILDPLNTTAYPTRNHGHLCWDTLYGIDDQFRPQPQLAEGHVVEDDGRRWTFTLRDGPTFHDGEKIRARDAVASIRRWMIRDTHGQTLALRVEEIRALDDRRFEIRLKRPFGPMLDALAKASSYPCFVYPERFATQDPARAFTEVVGSGPYRFVAEERVSGSQVVYRKYDRYSPAGGTPSMIAGPKLALIERLEWKVMPDPATAAAALQAGEIDWWEQVAPDLAPVIKRNRNVVVGRLDYGGLVASLRINHLQPPFDNPAVRRALLPAISQADFMTSIMGDNRDLWRDGMGVFPEDSPLANDAGLEAITARRDVEAAKRALREAGYKGEKVVVLHPTDVINNNNMTAVVTDLLQRVGFNAESATSDWGTVLQRRGNKGPVDQGGWSALVVLFGGMDVANPGGHPLLRANGDNAWFGWPSSPRLEALRDDWFDAPDLPAQQRIARDIQTQFFQDLPFYPMGQYLIDSAWRRDLTGHRRGMALPINVRKG
;
A
#
# COMPACT_ATOMS: atom_id res chain seq x y z
N MET A 1 14.31 28.00 72.67
CA MET A 1 14.12 29.41 73.10
C MET A 1 13.09 29.96 72.15
N MET A 2 11.81 30.05 72.51
CA MET A 2 11.16 31.25 73.12
C MET A 2 11.12 32.37 72.12
N GLN A 3 10.00 32.99 71.73
CA GLN A 3 8.67 33.28 72.34
C GLN A 3 7.78 33.84 71.21
N ARG A 4 6.55 33.48 70.94
CA ARG A 4 5.26 33.90 71.56
C ARG A 4 4.99 35.43 71.61
N ARG A 5 3.86 35.79 71.03
CA ARG A 5 2.70 36.63 71.46
C ARG A 5 2.33 37.67 70.38
N SER A 6 1.15 37.68 69.87
CA SER A 6 -0.25 37.94 70.30
C SER A 6 -0.68 39.42 70.28
N PHE A 7 -1.92 39.62 69.90
CA PHE A 7 -2.92 40.69 70.20
C PHE A 7 -3.05 41.80 69.13
N LEU A 8 -4.16 42.33 68.79
CA LEU A 8 -5.59 42.30 69.10
C LEU A 8 -6.42 42.93 68.03
N ALA A 9 -7.62 42.46 67.90
CA ALA A 9 -8.85 42.96 67.38
C ALA A 9 -9.06 44.48 67.18
N GLY A 10 -9.82 44.81 66.11
CA GLY A 10 -10.49 46.08 65.98
C GLY A 10 -11.62 45.96 64.90
N THR A 11 -12.82 46.22 65.39
CA THR A 11 -14.14 46.01 64.82
C THR A 11 -14.57 47.04 63.75
N ALA A 12 -15.42 46.59 62.86
CA ALA A 12 -16.60 47.20 62.23
C ALA A 12 -16.48 48.29 61.15
N GLY A 13 -17.14 48.04 60.03
CA GLY A 13 -17.53 49.01 59.02
C GLY A 13 -18.20 48.34 57.83
N LEU A 14 -19.54 48.19 57.89
CA LEU A 14 -20.34 47.78 56.73
C LEU A 14 -20.24 48.83 55.59
N SER A 15 -19.92 48.40 54.41
CA SER A 15 -20.33 49.08 53.19
C SER A 15 -20.56 48.01 52.09
N ALA A 16 -21.80 47.83 51.74
CA ALA A 16 -22.23 47.04 50.58
C ALA A 16 -21.84 47.76 49.27
N ALA A 17 -20.91 47.19 48.53
CA ALA A 17 -20.68 47.57 47.12
C ALA A 17 -20.82 46.30 46.29
N GLY A 18 -21.81 46.34 45.38
CA GLY A 18 -22.14 45.22 44.48
C GLY A 18 -20.97 44.86 43.58
N LEU A 19 -20.48 43.64 43.72
CA LEU A 19 -19.60 43.03 42.73
C LEU A 19 -20.48 42.51 41.57
N ALA A 20 -20.50 43.26 40.47
CA ALA A 20 -20.92 42.73 39.19
C ALA A 20 -20.00 41.56 38.83
N MET A 21 -20.53 40.33 38.86
CA MET A 21 -19.88 39.16 38.26
C MET A 21 -19.83 39.42 36.76
N THR A 22 -18.72 39.90 36.23
CA THR A 22 -18.37 39.76 34.83
C THR A 22 -18.07 38.29 34.62
N GLY A 23 -19.07 37.53 34.18
CA GLY A 23 -18.88 36.19 33.66
C GLY A 23 -17.85 36.25 32.54
N LEU A 24 -16.68 35.67 32.81
CA LEU A 24 -15.73 35.32 31.72
C LEU A 24 -16.46 34.35 30.82
N ALA A 25 -16.99 34.88 29.70
CA ALA A 25 -17.45 34.09 28.59
C ALA A 25 -16.25 33.26 28.12
N ALA A 26 -16.23 31.96 28.46
CA ALA A 26 -15.33 31.01 27.83
C ALA A 26 -15.59 31.10 26.32
N PRO A 27 -14.56 31.16 25.50
CA PRO A 27 -14.75 31.33 24.07
C PRO A 27 -15.55 30.16 23.50
N ALA A 28 -16.75 30.42 22.99
CA ALA A 28 -17.62 29.49 22.27
C ALA A 28 -17.01 28.96 20.96
N LEU A 29 -15.75 29.31 20.67
CA LEU A 29 -15.00 28.90 19.49
C LEU A 29 -14.48 27.46 19.55
N ALA A 30 -14.39 26.83 20.75
CA ALA A 30 -13.81 25.49 20.87
C ALA A 30 -14.78 24.34 20.52
N GLN A 31 -16.09 24.55 20.53
CA GLN A 31 -17.07 23.50 20.22
C GLN A 31 -17.39 23.38 18.73
N GLY A 32 -17.19 24.42 17.91
CA GLY A 32 -17.39 24.37 16.46
C GLY A 32 -16.27 23.69 15.68
N GLU A 33 -15.02 23.72 16.19
CA GLU A 33 -13.86 23.10 15.53
C GLU A 33 -13.70 21.61 15.82
N ALA A 34 -14.20 21.10 16.94
CA ALA A 34 -14.04 19.68 17.33
C ALA A 34 -14.74 18.72 16.36
N GLY A 35 -15.85 19.11 15.72
CA GLY A 35 -16.53 18.31 14.71
C GLY A 35 -15.86 18.32 13.33
N GLN A 36 -14.95 19.25 13.07
CA GLN A 36 -14.28 19.44 11.79
C GLN A 36 -12.89 18.79 11.71
N VAL A 37 -12.38 18.24 12.82
CA VAL A 37 -11.07 17.55 12.90
C VAL A 37 -11.26 16.05 12.97
N LEU A 38 -10.56 15.32 12.11
CA LEU A 38 -10.45 13.87 12.17
C LEU A 38 -9.00 13.47 12.51
N ARG A 39 -8.84 12.73 13.61
CA ARG A 39 -7.55 12.18 14.06
C ARG A 39 -7.45 10.72 13.63
N PHE A 40 -6.52 10.47 12.75
CA PHE A 40 -6.31 9.17 12.11
C PHE A 40 -4.96 8.58 12.51
N VAL A 41 -4.91 7.32 12.89
CA VAL A 41 -3.66 6.59 13.14
C VAL A 41 -3.36 5.72 11.93
N PRO A 42 -2.37 6.10 11.10
CA PRO A 42 -1.93 5.31 9.95
C PRO A 42 -1.11 4.10 10.40
N GLN A 43 -0.96 3.12 9.50
CA GLN A 43 -0.16 1.92 9.75
C GLN A 43 1.33 2.21 10.02
N ALA A 44 1.87 3.33 9.51
CA ALA A 44 3.25 3.77 9.72
C ALA A 44 3.37 5.28 9.43
N ASP A 45 4.53 5.88 9.76
CA ASP A 45 4.83 7.27 9.47
C ASP A 45 4.95 7.55 7.97
N LEU A 46 4.60 8.78 7.57
CA LEU A 46 4.82 9.32 6.24
C LEU A 46 6.27 9.83 6.11
N SER A 47 7.18 8.93 5.77
CA SER A 47 8.62 9.25 5.66
C SER A 47 8.99 9.89 4.31
N ILE A 48 8.34 9.50 3.22
CA ILE A 48 8.60 9.97 1.85
C ILE A 48 7.31 10.60 1.30
N LEU A 49 7.42 11.83 0.77
CA LEU A 49 6.26 12.57 0.24
C LEU A 49 5.96 12.27 -1.23
N ASP A 50 6.95 11.84 -2.00
CA ASP A 50 6.77 11.53 -3.43
C ASP A 50 6.27 10.09 -3.63
N PRO A 51 5.03 9.88 -4.11
CA PRO A 51 4.45 8.56 -4.30
C PRO A 51 5.16 7.67 -5.32
N LEU A 52 5.99 8.23 -6.19
CA LEU A 52 6.77 7.45 -7.16
C LEU A 52 8.17 7.03 -6.65
N ASN A 53 8.54 7.43 -5.43
CA ASN A 53 9.84 7.07 -4.85
C ASN A 53 9.77 5.96 -3.80
N THR A 54 8.57 5.49 -3.46
CA THR A 54 8.37 4.38 -2.51
C THR A 54 7.08 3.64 -2.79
N THR A 55 7.04 2.35 -2.43
CA THR A 55 5.83 1.53 -2.41
C THR A 55 5.10 1.57 -1.06
N ALA A 56 5.53 2.43 -0.12
CA ALA A 56 4.93 2.52 1.21
C ALA A 56 3.49 3.04 1.16
N TYR A 57 2.57 2.35 1.84
CA TYR A 57 1.15 2.70 1.82
C TYR A 57 0.80 4.04 2.47
N PRO A 58 1.48 4.52 3.53
CA PRO A 58 1.26 5.88 3.99
C PRO A 58 1.50 6.93 2.89
N THR A 59 2.57 6.76 2.08
CA THR A 59 2.85 7.66 0.95
C THR A 59 1.81 7.53 -0.17
N ARG A 60 1.34 6.31 -0.47
CA ARG A 60 0.23 6.08 -1.42
C ARG A 60 -1.04 6.77 -0.95
N ASN A 61 -1.42 6.59 0.32
CA ASN A 61 -2.61 7.19 0.92
C ASN A 61 -2.50 8.73 0.94
N HIS A 62 -1.33 9.27 1.29
CA HIS A 62 -0.99 10.69 1.15
C HIS A 62 -1.21 11.15 -0.31
N GLY A 63 -0.74 10.37 -1.28
CA GLY A 63 -0.93 10.64 -2.69
C GLY A 63 -2.41 10.77 -3.07
N HIS A 64 -3.27 9.85 -2.64
CA HIS A 64 -4.71 9.90 -2.91
C HIS A 64 -5.45 11.05 -2.22
N LEU A 65 -4.92 11.61 -1.14
CA LEU A 65 -5.45 12.83 -0.52
C LEU A 65 -5.05 14.09 -1.30
N CYS A 66 -3.80 14.13 -1.80
CA CYS A 66 -3.20 15.34 -2.35
C CYS A 66 -3.30 15.43 -3.88
N TRP A 67 -3.36 14.34 -4.62
CA TRP A 67 -3.40 14.33 -6.09
C TRP A 67 -4.56 13.49 -6.63
N ASP A 68 -4.94 13.79 -7.85
CA ASP A 68 -5.84 12.96 -8.64
C ASP A 68 -5.09 12.18 -9.72
N THR A 69 -5.73 11.09 -10.15
CA THR A 69 -5.34 10.27 -11.30
C THR A 69 -6.24 10.58 -12.51
N LEU A 70 -5.86 10.16 -13.70
CA LEU A 70 -6.72 10.29 -14.89
C LEU A 70 -7.99 9.44 -14.78
N TYR A 71 -7.85 8.23 -14.26
CA TYR A 71 -8.91 7.28 -13.96
C TYR A 71 -8.79 6.80 -12.53
N GLY A 72 -9.89 6.45 -11.90
CA GLY A 72 -9.94 5.77 -10.60
C GLY A 72 -10.57 4.39 -10.78
N ILE A 73 -10.25 3.44 -9.89
CA ILE A 73 -10.82 2.11 -9.90
C ILE A 73 -12.00 2.01 -8.93
N ASP A 74 -13.09 1.37 -9.36
CA ASP A 74 -14.24 1.07 -8.50
C ASP A 74 -14.06 -0.26 -7.73
N ASP A 75 -14.99 -0.61 -6.86
CA ASP A 75 -14.95 -1.83 -6.03
C ASP A 75 -15.22 -3.13 -6.81
N GLN A 76 -15.49 -3.03 -8.11
CA GLN A 76 -15.54 -4.13 -9.06
C GLN A 76 -14.29 -4.19 -9.95
N PHE A 77 -13.23 -3.44 -9.56
CA PHE A 77 -11.98 -3.32 -10.31
C PHE A 77 -12.14 -2.76 -11.73
N ARG A 78 -13.14 -1.91 -11.97
CA ARG A 78 -13.36 -1.28 -13.27
C ARG A 78 -12.84 0.16 -13.27
N PRO A 79 -12.07 0.57 -14.29
CA PRO A 79 -11.61 1.94 -14.46
C PRO A 79 -12.78 2.90 -14.71
N GLN A 80 -12.80 4.01 -13.96
CA GLN A 80 -13.79 5.08 -14.06
C GLN A 80 -13.09 6.43 -14.25
N PRO A 81 -13.61 7.35 -15.08
CA PRO A 81 -13.03 8.67 -15.29
C PRO A 81 -12.87 9.48 -13.98
N GLN A 82 -11.73 10.18 -13.83
CA GLN A 82 -11.45 11.12 -12.73
C GLN A 82 -11.04 12.50 -13.27
N LEU A 83 -9.75 12.76 -13.58
CA LEU A 83 -9.34 13.97 -14.29
C LEU A 83 -9.65 13.87 -15.79
N ALA A 84 -9.64 12.68 -16.37
CA ALA A 84 -10.13 12.48 -17.72
C ALA A 84 -11.65 12.63 -17.74
N GLU A 85 -12.17 13.32 -18.75
CA GLU A 85 -13.59 13.32 -19.15
C GLU A 85 -13.92 12.02 -19.90
N GLY A 86 -12.96 11.56 -20.74
CA GLY A 86 -13.08 10.33 -21.51
C GLY A 86 -11.88 10.12 -22.44
N HIS A 87 -12.01 9.14 -23.30
CA HIS A 87 -11.00 8.80 -24.29
C HIS A 87 -11.65 8.27 -25.57
N VAL A 88 -10.88 8.31 -26.67
CA VAL A 88 -11.20 7.69 -27.96
C VAL A 88 -10.06 6.74 -28.30
N VAL A 89 -10.41 5.55 -28.82
CA VAL A 89 -9.45 4.53 -29.25
C VAL A 89 -9.61 4.31 -30.75
N GLU A 90 -8.51 4.39 -31.48
CA GLU A 90 -8.46 4.24 -32.93
C GLU A 90 -7.27 3.35 -33.32
N ASP A 91 -7.14 3.05 -34.61
CA ASP A 91 -6.04 2.28 -35.19
C ASP A 91 -5.84 0.93 -34.50
N ASP A 92 -6.93 0.18 -34.31
CA ASP A 92 -6.94 -1.14 -33.64
C ASP A 92 -6.25 -1.12 -32.27
N GLY A 93 -6.54 -0.09 -31.45
CA GLY A 93 -6.01 0.03 -30.08
C GLY A 93 -4.60 0.64 -29.99
N ARG A 94 -4.07 1.15 -31.10
CA ARG A 94 -2.74 1.77 -31.13
C ARG A 94 -2.74 3.28 -30.99
N ARG A 95 -3.88 3.95 -31.09
CA ARG A 95 -4.01 5.39 -30.90
C ARG A 95 -5.07 5.69 -29.85
N TRP A 96 -4.65 6.31 -28.74
CA TRP A 96 -5.50 6.70 -27.64
C TRP A 96 -5.49 8.22 -27.49
N THR A 97 -6.64 8.84 -27.64
CA THR A 97 -6.81 10.29 -27.40
C THR A 97 -7.61 10.49 -26.12
N PHE A 98 -7.01 11.12 -25.14
CA PHE A 98 -7.65 11.44 -23.84
C PHE A 98 -8.05 12.90 -23.80
N THR A 99 -9.22 13.17 -23.19
CA THR A 99 -9.71 14.54 -22.95
C THR A 99 -9.80 14.78 -21.43
N LEU A 100 -9.19 15.86 -20.94
CA LEU A 100 -9.29 16.27 -19.53
C LEU A 100 -10.59 17.02 -19.29
N ARG A 101 -11.18 16.85 -18.09
CA ARG A 101 -12.29 17.69 -17.62
C ARG A 101 -11.86 19.16 -17.57
N ASP A 102 -12.80 20.06 -17.81
CA ASP A 102 -12.59 21.48 -17.52
C ASP A 102 -12.86 21.76 -16.05
N GLY A 103 -12.11 22.69 -15.46
CA GLY A 103 -12.31 23.18 -14.10
C GLY A 103 -11.31 22.72 -13.04
N PRO A 104 -10.75 21.49 -13.04
CA PRO A 104 -9.75 21.11 -12.04
C PRO A 104 -8.52 22.01 -12.04
N THR A 105 -8.06 22.36 -10.82
CA THR A 105 -6.84 23.15 -10.61
C THR A 105 -5.92 22.45 -9.62
N PHE A 106 -4.64 22.76 -9.72
CA PHE A 106 -3.68 22.44 -8.65
C PHE A 106 -3.90 23.31 -7.41
N HIS A 107 -3.29 22.94 -6.30
CA HIS A 107 -3.41 23.63 -5.01
C HIS A 107 -2.85 25.07 -5.03
N ASP A 108 -1.96 25.37 -5.94
CA ASP A 108 -1.45 26.73 -6.20
C ASP A 108 -2.38 27.59 -7.07
N GLY A 109 -3.43 26.97 -7.62
CA GLY A 109 -4.45 27.62 -8.45
C GLY A 109 -4.21 27.54 -9.96
N GLU A 110 -3.09 26.98 -10.39
CA GLU A 110 -2.84 26.73 -11.82
C GLU A 110 -3.82 25.67 -12.36
N LYS A 111 -4.26 25.84 -13.62
CA LYS A 111 -5.10 24.84 -14.30
C LYS A 111 -4.30 23.57 -14.58
N ILE A 112 -4.94 22.43 -14.46
CA ILE A 112 -4.39 21.15 -14.93
C ILE A 112 -4.53 21.11 -16.45
N ARG A 113 -3.42 20.84 -17.14
CA ARG A 113 -3.35 20.80 -18.59
C ARG A 113 -2.86 19.45 -19.10
N ALA A 114 -3.10 19.16 -20.36
CA ALA A 114 -2.66 17.93 -21.03
C ALA A 114 -1.13 17.70 -20.92
N ARG A 115 -0.32 18.76 -20.94
CA ARG A 115 1.13 18.68 -20.71
C ARG A 115 1.52 18.12 -19.35
N ASP A 116 0.73 18.46 -18.30
CA ASP A 116 0.95 17.93 -16.95
C ASP A 116 0.69 16.43 -16.91
N ALA A 117 -0.39 15.97 -17.57
CA ALA A 117 -0.70 14.54 -17.70
C ALA A 117 0.39 13.80 -18.49
N VAL A 118 0.83 14.35 -19.63
CA VAL A 118 1.90 13.75 -20.44
C VAL A 118 3.20 13.63 -19.66
N ALA A 119 3.62 14.68 -18.97
CA ALA A 119 4.84 14.66 -18.15
C ALA A 119 4.72 13.64 -17.00
N SER A 120 3.56 13.57 -16.35
CA SER A 120 3.29 12.63 -15.25
C SER A 120 3.31 11.18 -15.70
N ILE A 121 2.68 10.85 -16.85
CA ILE A 121 2.72 9.51 -17.42
C ILE A 121 4.16 9.11 -17.76
N ARG A 122 4.95 10.01 -18.36
CA ARG A 122 6.36 9.75 -18.66
C ARG A 122 7.17 9.46 -17.41
N ARG A 123 6.98 10.22 -16.32
CA ARG A 123 7.62 9.97 -15.03
C ARG A 123 7.19 8.62 -14.44
N TRP A 124 5.89 8.32 -14.47
CA TRP A 124 5.31 7.08 -13.98
C TRP A 124 5.83 5.84 -14.73
N MET A 125 5.98 5.92 -16.06
CA MET A 125 6.54 4.85 -16.89
C MET A 125 7.96 4.42 -16.48
N ILE A 126 8.70 5.22 -15.74
CA ILE A 126 10.06 4.88 -15.27
C ILE A 126 10.02 3.93 -14.06
N ARG A 127 8.99 4.02 -13.22
CA ARG A 127 8.94 3.35 -11.91
C ARG A 127 7.93 2.21 -11.82
N ASP A 128 6.77 2.40 -12.37
CA ASP A 128 5.68 1.45 -12.28
C ASP A 128 5.84 0.28 -13.26
N THR A 129 5.41 -0.92 -12.86
CA THR A 129 5.55 -2.15 -13.68
C THR A 129 4.68 -2.11 -14.95
N HIS A 130 3.43 -1.61 -14.86
CA HIS A 130 2.61 -1.37 -16.05
C HIS A 130 3.20 -0.25 -16.89
N GLY A 131 3.67 0.81 -16.23
CA GLY A 131 4.30 1.96 -16.87
C GLY A 131 5.53 1.57 -17.67
N GLN A 132 6.41 0.73 -17.14
CA GLN A 132 7.58 0.21 -17.85
C GLN A 132 7.19 -0.63 -19.06
N THR A 133 6.14 -1.45 -18.94
CA THR A 133 5.64 -2.24 -20.08
C THR A 133 4.99 -1.32 -21.14
N LEU A 134 4.24 -0.31 -20.72
CA LEU A 134 3.69 0.70 -21.62
C LEU A 134 4.81 1.46 -22.35
N ALA A 135 5.89 1.84 -21.66
CA ALA A 135 7.03 2.56 -22.24
C ALA A 135 7.66 1.81 -23.42
N LEU A 136 7.74 0.48 -23.35
CA LEU A 136 8.25 -0.36 -24.46
C LEU A 136 7.32 -0.34 -25.69
N ARG A 137 6.03 -0.07 -25.48
CA ARG A 137 5.00 -0.06 -26.52
C ARG A 137 4.72 1.33 -27.08
N VAL A 138 5.06 2.38 -26.36
CA VAL A 138 4.86 3.77 -26.77
C VAL A 138 5.74 4.09 -27.99
N GLU A 139 5.11 4.64 -29.04
CA GLU A 139 5.77 5.31 -30.15
C GLU A 139 5.93 6.80 -29.84
N GLU A 140 4.82 7.44 -29.46
CA GLU A 140 4.77 8.85 -29.12
C GLU A 140 3.74 9.11 -28.01
N ILE A 141 4.02 10.08 -27.15
CA ILE A 141 3.05 10.65 -26.22
C ILE A 141 3.18 12.17 -26.26
N ARG A 142 2.09 12.89 -26.55
CA ARG A 142 2.12 14.35 -26.71
C ARG A 142 0.81 15.01 -26.32
N ALA A 143 0.88 16.26 -25.86
CA ALA A 143 -0.27 17.13 -25.74
C ALA A 143 -0.68 17.62 -27.15
N LEU A 144 -1.98 17.56 -27.44
CA LEU A 144 -2.56 18.12 -28.67
C LEU A 144 -2.99 19.59 -28.46
N ASP A 145 -3.53 19.87 -27.29
CA ASP A 145 -3.91 21.19 -26.80
C ASP A 145 -3.91 21.19 -25.26
N ASP A 146 -4.47 22.21 -24.63
CA ASP A 146 -4.51 22.33 -23.16
C ASP A 146 -5.32 21.22 -22.47
N ARG A 147 -6.28 20.59 -23.18
CA ARG A 147 -7.16 19.56 -22.61
C ARG A 147 -6.96 18.18 -23.19
N ARG A 148 -6.41 18.06 -24.38
CA ARG A 148 -6.28 16.77 -25.06
C ARG A 148 -4.82 16.36 -25.21
N PHE A 149 -4.57 15.07 -25.00
CA PHE A 149 -3.28 14.45 -25.30
C PHE A 149 -3.49 13.10 -25.98
N GLU A 150 -2.47 12.65 -26.70
CA GLU A 150 -2.46 11.43 -27.49
C GLU A 150 -1.34 10.51 -27.03
N ILE A 151 -1.63 9.21 -26.94
CA ILE A 151 -0.65 8.13 -26.81
C ILE A 151 -0.74 7.28 -28.06
N ARG A 152 0.35 7.22 -28.83
CA ARG A 152 0.51 6.34 -29.99
C ARG A 152 1.39 5.16 -29.62
N LEU A 153 0.96 3.96 -30.00
CA LEU A 153 1.60 2.70 -29.67
C LEU A 153 2.10 1.98 -30.91
N LYS A 154 3.25 1.34 -30.80
CA LYS A 154 3.81 0.42 -31.81
C LYS A 154 2.98 -0.85 -31.92
N ARG A 155 2.37 -1.30 -30.82
CA ARG A 155 1.42 -2.42 -30.71
C ARG A 155 0.38 -2.12 -29.63
N PRO A 156 -0.82 -2.70 -29.66
CA PRO A 156 -1.86 -2.44 -28.67
C PRO A 156 -1.40 -2.69 -27.23
N PHE A 157 -2.07 -2.01 -26.28
CA PHE A 157 -1.88 -2.21 -24.84
C PHE A 157 -3.25 -2.35 -24.18
N GLY A 158 -3.74 -3.60 -24.07
CA GLY A 158 -5.08 -3.91 -23.58
C GLY A 158 -5.41 -3.27 -22.22
N PRO A 159 -4.56 -3.38 -21.19
CA PRO A 159 -4.86 -2.84 -19.86
C PRO A 159 -4.54 -1.34 -19.70
N MET A 160 -4.68 -0.52 -20.76
CA MET A 160 -4.36 0.92 -20.70
C MET A 160 -5.10 1.64 -19.56
N LEU A 161 -6.40 1.42 -19.45
CA LEU A 161 -7.22 2.10 -18.46
C LEU A 161 -6.97 1.54 -17.05
N ASP A 162 -6.80 0.23 -16.92
CA ASP A 162 -6.48 -0.43 -15.64
C ASP A 162 -5.15 0.09 -15.08
N ALA A 163 -4.17 0.27 -15.96
CA ALA A 163 -2.86 0.81 -15.61
C ALA A 163 -2.94 2.27 -15.13
N LEU A 164 -3.72 3.12 -15.82
CA LEU A 164 -3.91 4.52 -15.48
C LEU A 164 -4.85 4.73 -14.27
N ALA A 165 -5.71 3.74 -13.95
CA ALA A 165 -6.62 3.73 -12.81
C ALA A 165 -6.03 3.05 -11.57
N LYS A 166 -4.84 2.48 -11.67
CA LYS A 166 -4.20 1.71 -10.60
C LYS A 166 -4.18 2.47 -9.28
N ALA A 167 -4.76 1.87 -8.24
CA ALA A 167 -4.90 2.45 -6.91
C ALA A 167 -3.78 2.06 -5.95
N SER A 168 -3.09 0.96 -6.24
CA SER A 168 -2.06 0.34 -5.41
C SER A 168 -0.72 1.09 -5.49
N SER A 169 0.41 0.44 -5.17
CA SER A 169 1.73 1.08 -5.22
C SER A 169 2.01 1.75 -6.56
N TYR A 170 2.57 2.94 -6.52
CA TYR A 170 2.87 3.79 -7.69
C TYR A 170 1.64 4.13 -8.56
N PRO A 171 0.57 4.75 -8.03
CA PRO A 171 -0.52 5.24 -8.86
C PRO A 171 -0.03 6.30 -9.87
N CYS A 172 -0.66 6.35 -11.03
CA CYS A 172 -0.35 7.36 -12.05
C CYS A 172 -0.99 8.71 -11.68
N PHE A 173 -0.49 9.36 -10.62
CA PHE A 173 -0.95 10.69 -10.23
C PHE A 173 -0.53 11.74 -11.25
N VAL A 174 -1.38 12.77 -11.43
CA VAL A 174 -1.06 13.92 -12.27
C VAL A 174 -0.43 15.01 -11.41
N TYR A 175 0.81 15.33 -11.72
CA TYR A 175 1.62 16.37 -11.08
C TYR A 175 1.71 17.60 -11.99
N PRO A 176 1.94 18.81 -11.46
CA PRO A 176 2.41 19.92 -12.28
C PRO A 176 3.65 19.52 -13.09
N GLU A 177 3.71 19.90 -14.36
CA GLU A 177 4.82 19.56 -15.26
C GLU A 177 6.21 19.84 -14.64
N ARG A 178 6.33 20.96 -13.90
CA ARG A 178 7.58 21.36 -13.21
C ARG A 178 8.07 20.35 -12.17
N PHE A 179 7.18 19.52 -11.59
CA PHE A 179 7.55 18.41 -10.70
C PHE A 179 7.72 17.11 -11.49
N ALA A 180 6.82 16.84 -12.43
CA ALA A 180 6.86 15.62 -13.22
C ALA A 180 8.13 15.47 -14.07
N THR A 181 8.74 16.58 -14.48
CA THR A 181 9.99 16.61 -15.27
C THR A 181 11.26 16.60 -14.45
N GLN A 182 11.18 16.65 -13.12
CA GLN A 182 12.35 16.51 -12.25
C GLN A 182 12.94 15.10 -12.34
N ASP A 183 14.21 14.95 -11.96
CA ASP A 183 14.89 13.64 -11.90
C ASP A 183 14.05 12.64 -11.10
N PRO A 184 13.56 11.55 -11.70
CA PRO A 184 12.73 10.57 -11.02
C PRO A 184 13.48 9.77 -9.94
N ALA A 185 14.80 9.83 -9.89
CA ALA A 185 15.60 9.25 -8.82
C ALA A 185 15.57 10.08 -7.53
N ARG A 186 15.16 11.35 -7.62
CA ARG A 186 15.05 12.26 -6.49
C ARG A 186 13.59 12.48 -6.14
N ALA A 187 13.22 12.16 -4.89
CA ALA A 187 11.91 12.48 -4.36
C ALA A 187 11.76 14.00 -4.22
N PHE A 188 10.63 14.55 -4.68
CA PHE A 188 10.30 15.93 -4.36
C PHE A 188 9.83 16.06 -2.90
N THR A 189 10.05 17.23 -2.32
CA THR A 189 9.70 17.54 -0.93
C THR A 189 8.56 18.56 -0.83
N GLU A 190 8.29 19.29 -1.91
CA GLU A 190 7.15 20.19 -2.02
C GLU A 190 5.93 19.45 -2.55
N VAL A 191 4.77 19.66 -1.92
CA VAL A 191 3.51 18.99 -2.27
C VAL A 191 2.54 20.02 -2.85
N VAL A 192 2.44 20.05 -4.18
CA VAL A 192 1.41 20.80 -4.92
C VAL A 192 0.56 19.80 -5.69
N GLY A 193 -0.61 19.52 -5.13
CA GLY A 193 -1.52 18.50 -5.67
C GLY A 193 -2.74 19.10 -6.35
N SER A 194 -3.69 18.23 -6.69
CA SER A 194 -4.98 18.53 -7.30
C SER A 194 -6.14 17.88 -6.55
N GLY A 195 -5.81 17.13 -5.49
CA GLY A 195 -6.76 16.34 -4.71
C GLY A 195 -7.59 17.15 -3.71
N PRO A 196 -8.49 16.47 -2.97
CA PRO A 196 -9.42 17.12 -2.07
C PRO A 196 -8.78 17.74 -0.83
N TYR A 197 -7.55 17.36 -0.49
CA TYR A 197 -6.83 17.85 0.67
C TYR A 197 -5.46 18.41 0.32
N ARG A 198 -5.07 19.49 1.00
CA ARG A 198 -3.73 20.08 0.96
C ARG A 198 -2.89 19.56 2.12
N PHE A 199 -1.68 19.16 1.83
CA PHE A 199 -0.67 18.87 2.84
C PHE A 199 -0.18 20.17 3.49
N VAL A 200 -0.05 20.18 4.83
CA VAL A 200 0.42 21.33 5.61
C VAL A 200 1.83 21.04 6.10
N ALA A 201 2.81 21.50 5.33
CA ALA A 201 4.23 21.18 5.56
C ALA A 201 4.74 21.71 6.91
N GLU A 202 4.27 22.88 7.32
CA GLU A 202 4.67 23.57 8.55
C GLU A 202 4.20 22.86 9.82
N GLU A 203 3.18 22.02 9.71
CA GLU A 203 2.62 21.25 10.82
C GLU A 203 3.05 19.77 10.80
N ARG A 204 3.91 19.36 9.86
CA ARG A 204 4.47 18.02 9.83
C ARG A 204 5.59 17.89 10.85
N VAL A 205 5.48 16.87 11.71
CA VAL A 205 6.54 16.42 12.63
C VAL A 205 6.83 14.95 12.33
N SER A 206 7.99 14.68 11.72
CA SER A 206 8.39 13.31 11.33
C SER A 206 8.34 12.36 12.53
N GLY A 207 7.78 11.17 12.33
CA GLY A 207 7.58 10.17 13.38
C GLY A 207 6.47 10.48 14.39
N SER A 208 5.74 11.59 14.22
CA SER A 208 4.71 12.02 15.18
C SER A 208 3.41 12.43 14.52
N GLN A 209 3.46 13.38 13.56
CA GLN A 209 2.24 13.98 13.04
C GLN A 209 2.36 14.39 11.58
N VAL A 210 1.26 14.22 10.84
CA VAL A 210 1.05 14.80 9.49
C VAL A 210 -0.31 15.46 9.45
N VAL A 211 -0.39 16.65 8.85
CA VAL A 211 -1.62 17.45 8.81
C VAL A 211 -2.04 17.74 7.38
N TYR A 212 -3.35 17.66 7.17
CA TYR A 212 -3.97 18.07 5.91
C TYR A 212 -5.15 19.01 6.17
N ARG A 213 -5.40 19.92 5.25
CA ARG A 213 -6.55 20.81 5.23
C ARG A 213 -7.34 20.63 3.95
N LYS A 214 -8.64 20.71 4.03
CA LYS A 214 -9.56 20.71 2.90
C LYS A 214 -9.15 21.75 1.85
N TYR A 215 -9.27 21.38 0.58
CA TYR A 215 -9.10 22.29 -0.54
C TYR A 215 -10.46 22.75 -1.06
N ASP A 216 -10.87 23.99 -0.73
CA ASP A 216 -12.21 24.50 -1.03
C ASP A 216 -12.50 24.64 -2.53
N ARG A 217 -11.45 24.77 -3.38
CA ARG A 217 -11.59 24.85 -4.83
C ARG A 217 -11.48 23.48 -5.53
N TYR A 218 -11.52 22.40 -4.76
CA TYR A 218 -11.49 21.07 -5.34
C TYR A 218 -12.71 20.81 -6.22
N SER A 219 -12.48 20.34 -7.44
CA SER A 219 -13.52 19.98 -8.41
C SER A 219 -13.68 18.45 -8.48
N PRO A 220 -14.62 17.84 -7.72
CA PRO A 220 -14.80 16.40 -7.72
C PRO A 220 -15.26 15.87 -9.07
N ALA A 221 -14.91 14.62 -9.36
CA ALA A 221 -15.45 13.90 -10.52
C ALA A 221 -16.95 13.63 -10.35
N GLY A 222 -17.64 13.34 -11.45
CA GLY A 222 -19.02 12.88 -11.44
C GLY A 222 -19.14 11.38 -11.07
N GLY A 223 -20.37 10.87 -11.05
CA GLY A 223 -20.66 9.46 -10.82
C GLY A 223 -20.91 9.09 -9.36
N THR A 224 -20.89 7.77 -9.08
CA THR A 224 -21.10 7.23 -7.73
C THR A 224 -19.76 6.98 -7.05
N PRO A 225 -19.61 7.39 -5.78
CA PRO A 225 -18.40 7.08 -5.03
C PRO A 225 -18.20 5.57 -4.86
N SER A 226 -17.07 5.03 -5.32
CA SER A 226 -16.72 3.62 -5.16
C SER A 226 -15.19 3.49 -5.12
N MET A 227 -14.65 2.89 -4.08
CA MET A 227 -13.20 2.79 -3.85
C MET A 227 -12.49 4.14 -4.02
N ILE A 228 -11.70 4.33 -5.11
CA ILE A 228 -11.08 5.62 -5.45
C ILE A 228 -11.74 6.28 -6.68
N ALA A 229 -12.78 5.68 -7.23
CA ALA A 229 -13.57 6.22 -8.33
C ALA A 229 -14.71 7.12 -7.85
N GLY A 230 -15.19 8.00 -8.75
CA GLY A 230 -16.27 8.93 -8.52
C GLY A 230 -15.87 10.14 -7.63
N PRO A 231 -16.84 10.90 -7.12
CA PRO A 231 -16.55 12.14 -6.41
C PRO A 231 -15.81 11.88 -5.09
N LYS A 232 -14.62 12.46 -4.98
CA LYS A 232 -13.83 12.50 -3.74
C LYS A 232 -14.23 13.74 -2.96
N LEU A 233 -14.97 13.61 -1.87
CA LEU A 233 -15.46 14.75 -1.10
C LEU A 233 -14.66 14.92 0.20
N ALA A 234 -14.04 16.08 0.38
CA ALA A 234 -13.46 16.51 1.64
C ALA A 234 -14.58 17.05 2.54
N LEU A 235 -15.14 16.21 3.40
CA LEU A 235 -16.25 16.57 4.31
C LEU A 235 -15.75 16.93 5.71
N ILE A 236 -14.46 16.80 5.97
CA ILE A 236 -13.73 17.13 7.18
C ILE A 236 -12.77 18.27 6.85
N GLU A 237 -12.76 19.35 7.65
CA GLU A 237 -11.93 20.52 7.38
C GLU A 237 -10.44 20.27 7.62
N ARG A 238 -10.12 19.41 8.62
CA ARG A 238 -8.75 19.13 9.03
C ARG A 238 -8.56 17.66 9.33
N LEU A 239 -7.53 17.06 8.71
CA LEU A 239 -7.09 15.70 9.01
C LEU A 239 -5.76 15.77 9.77
N GLU A 240 -5.66 15.04 10.87
CA GLU A 240 -4.43 14.85 11.63
C GLU A 240 -4.07 13.37 11.65
N TRP A 241 -3.02 12.99 10.96
CA TRP A 241 -2.43 11.68 11.13
C TRP A 241 -1.55 11.70 12.37
N LYS A 242 -1.81 10.82 13.31
CA LYS A 242 -1.06 10.65 14.56
C LYS A 242 -0.29 9.33 14.48
N VAL A 243 1.02 9.40 14.50
CA VAL A 243 1.87 8.20 14.49
C VAL A 243 1.87 7.59 15.88
N MET A 244 1.31 6.39 16.03
CA MET A 244 1.23 5.64 17.28
C MET A 244 1.75 4.21 17.04
N PRO A 245 3.05 3.95 17.22
CA PRO A 245 3.64 2.65 16.92
C PRO A 245 3.17 1.54 17.85
N ASP A 246 2.86 1.87 19.12
CA ASP A 246 2.37 0.90 20.10
C ASP A 246 0.86 0.64 19.94
N PRO A 247 0.43 -0.60 19.60
CA PRO A 247 -0.97 -0.92 19.39
C PRO A 247 -1.85 -0.75 20.63
N ALA A 248 -1.31 -0.97 21.84
CA ALA A 248 -2.08 -0.81 23.08
C ALA A 248 -2.39 0.67 23.34
N THR A 249 -1.43 1.55 23.06
CA THR A 249 -1.62 3.01 23.13
C THR A 249 -2.68 3.48 22.11
N ALA A 250 -2.62 3.01 20.87
CA ALA A 250 -3.61 3.36 19.84
C ALA A 250 -5.02 2.86 20.22
N ALA A 251 -5.14 1.65 20.76
CA ALA A 251 -6.40 1.10 21.24
C ALA A 251 -6.99 1.91 22.41
N ALA A 252 -6.15 2.31 23.38
CA ALA A 252 -6.57 3.14 24.51
C ALA A 252 -7.05 4.52 24.03
N ALA A 253 -6.29 5.18 23.16
CA ALA A 253 -6.61 6.49 22.60
C ALA A 253 -7.94 6.46 21.81
N LEU A 254 -8.19 5.40 21.02
CA LEU A 254 -9.45 5.23 20.31
C LEU A 254 -10.64 5.07 21.27
N GLN A 255 -10.48 4.26 22.31
CA GLN A 255 -11.52 4.04 23.32
C GLN A 255 -11.81 5.29 24.15
N ALA A 256 -10.80 6.10 24.43
CA ALA A 256 -10.93 7.39 25.13
C ALA A 256 -11.49 8.50 24.23
N GLY A 257 -11.50 8.33 22.88
CA GLY A 257 -11.92 9.35 21.93
C GLY A 257 -10.84 10.41 21.64
N GLU A 258 -9.59 10.13 21.96
CA GLU A 258 -8.43 10.97 21.64
C GLU A 258 -8.06 10.87 20.16
N ILE A 259 -8.35 9.72 19.52
CA ILE A 259 -8.31 9.50 18.09
C ILE A 259 -9.68 9.03 17.58
N ASP A 260 -9.93 9.24 16.29
CA ASP A 260 -11.22 8.96 15.68
C ASP A 260 -11.20 7.68 14.84
N TRP A 261 -10.05 7.34 14.25
CA TRP A 261 -9.91 6.20 13.35
C TRP A 261 -8.50 5.61 13.43
N TRP A 262 -8.42 4.29 13.60
CA TRP A 262 -7.19 3.50 13.57
C TRP A 262 -7.19 2.57 12.35
N GLU A 263 -6.22 2.73 11.43
CA GLU A 263 -6.19 2.08 10.12
C GLU A 263 -6.11 0.55 10.22
N GLN A 264 -5.23 0.03 11.07
CA GLN A 264 -4.95 -1.41 11.17
C GLN A 264 -4.96 -1.85 12.63
N VAL A 265 -6.04 -2.52 13.02
CA VAL A 265 -6.21 -3.03 14.38
C VAL A 265 -5.43 -4.32 14.58
N ALA A 266 -4.64 -4.40 15.65
CA ALA A 266 -4.00 -5.65 16.04
C ALA A 266 -5.08 -6.72 16.35
N PRO A 267 -4.98 -7.95 15.79
CA PRO A 267 -6.02 -8.96 15.89
C PRO A 267 -6.41 -9.33 17.32
N ASP A 268 -5.47 -9.35 18.24
CA ASP A 268 -5.65 -9.64 19.68
C ASP A 268 -6.39 -8.52 20.43
N LEU A 269 -6.31 -7.28 19.97
CA LEU A 269 -6.98 -6.14 20.57
C LEU A 269 -8.41 -5.93 20.02
N ALA A 270 -8.72 -6.44 18.83
CA ALA A 270 -10.02 -6.27 18.21
C ALA A 270 -11.20 -6.74 19.10
N PRO A 271 -11.15 -7.88 19.80
CA PRO A 271 -12.23 -8.32 20.71
C PRO A 271 -12.47 -7.36 21.89
N VAL A 272 -11.41 -6.74 22.40
CA VAL A 272 -11.51 -5.77 23.51
C VAL A 272 -12.14 -4.48 23.02
N ILE A 273 -11.69 -3.96 21.88
CA ILE A 273 -12.18 -2.72 21.28
C ILE A 273 -13.66 -2.86 20.89
N LYS A 274 -14.09 -4.01 20.35
CA LYS A 274 -15.49 -4.30 19.99
C LYS A 274 -16.49 -4.18 21.17
N ARG A 275 -16.02 -4.26 22.42
CA ARG A 275 -16.89 -4.08 23.61
C ARG A 275 -17.28 -2.63 23.85
N ASN A 276 -16.53 -1.67 23.30
CA ASN A 276 -16.85 -0.26 23.42
C ASN A 276 -17.97 0.11 22.43
N ARG A 277 -19.14 0.51 22.95
CA ARG A 277 -20.32 0.88 22.16
C ARG A 277 -20.11 2.07 21.21
N ASN A 278 -19.13 2.91 21.52
CA ASN A 278 -18.80 4.09 20.71
C ASN A 278 -17.78 3.81 19.60
N VAL A 279 -17.33 2.56 19.45
CA VAL A 279 -16.35 2.15 18.43
C VAL A 279 -16.97 1.08 17.53
N VAL A 280 -16.61 1.13 16.27
CA VAL A 280 -16.89 0.10 15.25
C VAL A 280 -15.56 -0.51 14.86
N VAL A 281 -15.49 -1.85 14.83
CA VAL A 281 -14.38 -2.59 14.21
C VAL A 281 -14.93 -3.28 12.98
N GLY A 282 -14.36 -2.98 11.81
CA GLY A 282 -14.85 -3.51 10.54
C GLY A 282 -13.77 -3.53 9.47
N ARG A 283 -14.04 -4.26 8.42
CA ARG A 283 -13.13 -4.43 7.29
C ARG A 283 -13.45 -3.45 6.19
N LEU A 284 -12.43 -2.71 5.75
CA LEU A 284 -12.53 -1.80 4.61
C LEU A 284 -11.80 -2.40 3.40
N ASP A 285 -10.58 -2.92 3.59
CA ASP A 285 -9.80 -3.58 2.55
C ASP A 285 -10.07 -5.09 2.57
N TYR A 286 -10.72 -5.57 1.52
CA TYR A 286 -11.01 -7.00 1.33
C TYR A 286 -9.92 -7.70 0.53
N GLY A 287 -9.08 -6.97 -0.22
CA GLY A 287 -7.90 -7.51 -0.87
C GLY A 287 -6.78 -7.86 0.12
N GLY A 288 -6.77 -7.23 1.27
CA GLY A 288 -5.82 -7.49 2.36
C GLY A 288 -4.36 -7.45 1.95
N LEU A 289 -3.54 -8.22 2.64
CA LEU A 289 -2.10 -8.34 2.39
C LEU A 289 -1.74 -9.79 2.01
N VAL A 290 -0.97 -9.92 0.94
CA VAL A 290 -0.42 -11.18 0.43
C VAL A 290 1.02 -11.31 0.94
N ALA A 291 1.28 -12.39 1.66
CA ALA A 291 2.60 -12.73 2.16
C ALA A 291 3.35 -13.60 1.14
N SER A 292 4.62 -13.29 0.94
CA SER A 292 5.49 -14.01 0.02
C SER A 292 6.89 -14.16 0.60
N LEU A 293 7.49 -15.34 0.42
CA LEU A 293 8.91 -15.55 0.68
C LEU A 293 9.68 -15.28 -0.61
N ARG A 294 10.33 -14.14 -0.68
CA ARG A 294 11.21 -13.77 -1.79
C ARG A 294 12.58 -14.39 -1.59
N ILE A 295 13.13 -14.96 -2.64
CA ILE A 295 14.46 -15.58 -2.65
C ILE A 295 15.36 -14.88 -3.64
N ASN A 296 16.68 -14.91 -3.35
CA ASN A 296 17.69 -14.32 -4.21
C ASN A 296 18.20 -15.37 -5.21
N HIS A 297 17.89 -15.18 -6.48
CA HIS A 297 18.26 -16.10 -7.56
C HIS A 297 19.71 -15.91 -8.05
N LEU A 298 20.42 -14.89 -7.59
CA LEU A 298 21.81 -14.62 -8.00
C LEU A 298 22.83 -15.45 -7.20
N GLN A 299 22.41 -16.01 -6.05
CA GLN A 299 23.32 -16.60 -5.09
C GLN A 299 22.96 -18.06 -4.78
N PRO A 300 23.98 -18.92 -4.56
CA PRO A 300 23.71 -20.23 -3.98
C PRO A 300 22.99 -20.15 -2.64
N PRO A 301 22.11 -21.12 -2.31
CA PRO A 301 21.76 -22.29 -3.12
C PRO A 301 20.58 -22.04 -4.05
N PHE A 302 19.97 -20.84 -4.03
CA PHE A 302 18.71 -20.56 -4.73
C PHE A 302 18.88 -20.15 -6.20
N ASP A 303 20.10 -20.00 -6.70
CA ASP A 303 20.43 -20.00 -8.14
C ASP A 303 20.04 -21.30 -8.82
N ASN A 304 20.04 -22.44 -8.07
CA ASN A 304 19.63 -23.74 -8.58
C ASN A 304 18.10 -23.94 -8.51
N PRO A 305 17.40 -24.10 -9.67
CA PRO A 305 15.95 -24.30 -9.68
C PRO A 305 15.49 -25.61 -9.00
N ALA A 306 16.32 -26.65 -8.99
CA ALA A 306 15.97 -27.90 -8.29
C ALA A 306 15.95 -27.70 -6.76
N VAL A 307 16.87 -26.89 -6.21
CA VAL A 307 16.87 -26.53 -4.79
C VAL A 307 15.63 -25.70 -4.44
N ARG A 308 15.23 -24.77 -5.31
CA ARG A 308 14.00 -24.00 -5.09
C ARG A 308 12.77 -24.94 -5.03
N ARG A 309 12.61 -25.84 -5.98
CA ARG A 309 11.47 -26.77 -5.99
C ARG A 309 11.48 -27.76 -4.83
N ALA A 310 12.66 -28.10 -4.30
CA ALA A 310 12.79 -29.03 -3.18
C ALA A 310 12.07 -28.57 -1.90
N LEU A 311 11.86 -27.26 -1.73
CA LEU A 311 11.18 -26.70 -0.56
C LEU A 311 9.64 -26.82 -0.64
N LEU A 312 9.06 -26.93 -1.84
CA LEU A 312 7.59 -26.91 -2.05
C LEU A 312 6.82 -27.91 -1.16
N PRO A 313 7.23 -29.19 -1.02
CA PRO A 313 6.49 -30.15 -0.20
C PRO A 313 6.42 -29.78 1.29
N ALA A 314 7.29 -28.90 1.76
CA ALA A 314 7.35 -28.46 3.15
C ALA A 314 6.59 -27.15 3.41
N ILE A 315 6.15 -26.42 2.37
CA ILE A 315 5.41 -25.16 2.52
C ILE A 315 4.04 -25.44 3.13
N SER A 316 3.66 -24.64 4.12
CA SER A 316 2.33 -24.61 4.72
C SER A 316 1.89 -23.16 4.88
N GLN A 317 1.01 -22.71 4.00
CA GLN A 317 0.45 -21.34 4.11
C GLN A 317 -0.30 -21.15 5.43
N ALA A 318 -0.98 -22.19 5.92
CA ALA A 318 -1.69 -22.16 7.19
C ALA A 318 -0.75 -21.87 8.38
N ASP A 319 0.46 -22.49 8.43
CA ASP A 319 1.41 -22.23 9.51
C ASP A 319 1.87 -20.76 9.52
N PHE A 320 2.14 -20.19 8.35
CA PHE A 320 2.52 -18.77 8.23
C PHE A 320 1.39 -17.85 8.66
N MET A 321 0.18 -18.11 8.19
CA MET A 321 -0.98 -17.28 8.51
C MET A 321 -1.36 -17.36 9.99
N THR A 322 -1.33 -18.56 10.58
CA THR A 322 -1.59 -18.76 12.02
C THR A 322 -0.55 -18.03 12.88
N SER A 323 0.71 -17.95 12.43
CA SER A 323 1.76 -17.24 13.18
C SER A 323 1.52 -15.73 13.35
N ILE A 324 0.67 -15.13 12.51
CA ILE A 324 0.40 -13.68 12.51
C ILE A 324 -1.06 -13.33 12.85
N MET A 325 -2.01 -14.21 12.51
CA MET A 325 -3.46 -13.96 12.66
C MET A 325 -4.13 -14.92 13.65
N GLY A 326 -3.39 -15.88 14.22
CA GLY A 326 -3.95 -16.93 15.07
C GLY A 326 -4.89 -17.85 14.29
N ASP A 327 -5.77 -18.52 15.03
CA ASP A 327 -6.67 -19.55 14.47
C ASP A 327 -7.94 -18.99 13.84
N ASN A 328 -8.14 -17.65 13.85
CA ASN A 328 -9.33 -17.03 13.29
C ASN A 328 -9.31 -17.03 11.76
N ARG A 329 -9.98 -18.02 11.16
CA ARG A 329 -10.07 -18.22 9.70
C ARG A 329 -10.75 -17.07 8.94
N ASP A 330 -11.49 -16.20 9.61
CA ASP A 330 -12.09 -15.03 8.97
C ASP A 330 -11.05 -13.96 8.61
N LEU A 331 -9.84 -14.05 9.21
CA LEU A 331 -8.77 -13.08 9.03
C LEU A 331 -7.72 -13.52 8.01
N TRP A 332 -7.77 -14.73 7.48
CA TRP A 332 -6.75 -15.21 6.54
C TRP A 332 -7.23 -16.32 5.59
N ARG A 333 -6.48 -16.49 4.51
CA ARG A 333 -6.69 -17.47 3.46
C ARG A 333 -5.41 -18.26 3.21
N ASP A 334 -5.57 -19.54 2.94
CA ASP A 334 -4.54 -20.43 2.41
C ASP A 334 -4.99 -21.05 1.07
N GLY A 335 -4.17 -21.82 0.41
CA GLY A 335 -4.48 -22.37 -0.92
C GLY A 335 -4.35 -21.33 -2.04
N MET A 336 -3.64 -20.23 -1.79
CA MET A 336 -3.41 -19.16 -2.75
C MET A 336 -2.17 -19.45 -3.60
N GLY A 337 -2.29 -19.28 -4.93
CA GLY A 337 -1.17 -19.35 -5.88
C GLY A 337 -0.49 -17.99 -6.11
N VAL A 338 -0.34 -17.66 -7.38
CA VAL A 338 0.28 -16.38 -7.81
C VAL A 338 -0.65 -15.21 -7.55
N PHE A 339 -1.95 -15.40 -7.80
CA PHE A 339 -2.96 -14.34 -7.70
C PHE A 339 -3.83 -14.54 -6.45
N PRO A 340 -4.20 -13.47 -5.73
CA PRO A 340 -5.07 -13.57 -4.57
C PRO A 340 -6.47 -14.06 -4.95
N GLU A 341 -7.20 -14.66 -3.99
CA GLU A 341 -8.52 -15.26 -4.20
C GLU A 341 -9.53 -14.29 -4.82
N ASP A 342 -9.46 -13.02 -4.45
CA ASP A 342 -10.38 -11.99 -4.96
C ASP A 342 -10.02 -11.49 -6.38
N SER A 343 -8.91 -11.94 -6.95
CA SER A 343 -8.52 -11.60 -8.32
C SER A 343 -9.37 -12.36 -9.33
N PRO A 344 -9.84 -11.73 -10.42
CA PRO A 344 -10.48 -12.45 -11.53
C PRO A 344 -9.54 -13.44 -12.24
N LEU A 345 -8.24 -13.42 -11.94
CA LEU A 345 -7.21 -14.30 -12.48
C LEU A 345 -6.80 -15.42 -11.51
N ALA A 346 -7.40 -15.48 -10.30
CA ALA A 346 -7.18 -16.57 -9.36
C ALA A 346 -7.49 -17.91 -10.03
N ASN A 347 -6.62 -18.90 -9.84
CA ASN A 347 -6.78 -20.21 -10.47
C ASN A 347 -6.02 -21.30 -9.67
N ASP A 348 -6.29 -22.55 -9.99
CA ASP A 348 -5.78 -23.73 -9.28
C ASP A 348 -4.61 -24.46 -9.99
N ALA A 349 -4.11 -23.93 -11.10
CA ALA A 349 -3.06 -24.59 -11.88
C ALA A 349 -1.78 -24.78 -11.05
N GLY A 350 -1.37 -26.04 -10.84
CA GLY A 350 -0.16 -26.38 -10.08
C GLY A 350 -0.24 -26.15 -8.57
N LEU A 351 -1.40 -25.76 -8.02
CA LEU A 351 -1.56 -25.52 -6.59
C LEU A 351 -1.33 -26.74 -5.72
N GLU A 352 -1.48 -27.94 -6.25
CA GLU A 352 -1.19 -29.20 -5.56
C GLU A 352 0.23 -29.22 -4.99
N ALA A 353 1.16 -28.49 -5.59
CA ALA A 353 2.54 -28.38 -5.11
C ALA A 353 2.66 -27.81 -3.68
N ILE A 354 1.66 -27.01 -3.23
CA ILE A 354 1.64 -26.35 -1.91
C ILE A 354 0.38 -26.62 -1.09
N THR A 355 -0.66 -27.21 -1.70
CA THR A 355 -1.91 -27.58 -1.01
C THR A 355 -1.98 -29.07 -0.64
N ALA A 356 -1.08 -29.89 -1.18
CA ALA A 356 -0.93 -31.27 -0.77
C ALA A 356 -0.52 -31.37 0.71
N ARG A 357 -0.72 -32.54 1.32
CA ARG A 357 -0.28 -32.78 2.69
C ARG A 357 1.21 -32.49 2.82
N ARG A 358 1.56 -31.61 3.75
CA ARG A 358 2.93 -31.23 4.06
C ARG A 358 3.82 -32.47 4.33
N ASP A 359 4.95 -32.54 3.64
CA ASP A 359 5.95 -33.59 3.78
C ASP A 359 7.38 -33.05 3.84
N VAL A 360 7.84 -32.76 5.07
CA VAL A 360 9.20 -32.26 5.33
C VAL A 360 10.26 -33.31 4.91
N GLU A 361 9.97 -34.60 5.06
CA GLU A 361 10.92 -35.64 4.68
C GLU A 361 11.07 -35.78 3.16
N ALA A 362 9.98 -35.58 2.40
CA ALA A 362 10.07 -35.44 0.95
C ALA A 362 10.93 -34.24 0.54
N ALA A 363 10.75 -33.09 1.20
CA ALA A 363 11.57 -31.90 0.94
C ALA A 363 13.06 -32.14 1.25
N LYS A 364 13.39 -32.83 2.35
CA LYS A 364 14.76 -33.25 2.68
C LYS A 364 15.39 -34.13 1.62
N ARG A 365 14.63 -35.13 1.11
CA ARG A 365 15.11 -36.00 0.03
C ARG A 365 15.37 -35.20 -1.23
N ALA A 366 14.39 -34.40 -1.66
CA ALA A 366 14.50 -33.57 -2.84
C ALA A 366 15.67 -32.56 -2.76
N LEU A 367 15.93 -32.00 -1.57
CA LEU A 367 17.05 -31.09 -1.35
C LEU A 367 18.41 -31.77 -1.56
N ARG A 368 18.57 -33.01 -1.05
CA ARG A 368 19.79 -33.81 -1.29
C ARG A 368 19.95 -34.17 -2.76
N GLU A 369 18.86 -34.59 -3.42
CA GLU A 369 18.85 -34.92 -4.85
C GLU A 369 19.16 -33.73 -5.73
N ALA A 370 18.74 -32.51 -5.30
CA ALA A 370 19.07 -31.24 -5.96
C ALA A 370 20.56 -30.87 -5.83
N GLY A 371 21.35 -31.61 -5.04
CA GLY A 371 22.79 -31.41 -4.89
C GLY A 371 23.19 -30.32 -3.89
N TYR A 372 22.32 -29.93 -2.95
CA TYR A 372 22.66 -29.00 -1.89
C TYR A 372 23.77 -29.56 -0.99
N LYS A 373 24.82 -28.71 -0.73
CA LYS A 373 26.04 -29.11 -0.03
C LYS A 373 26.25 -28.39 1.31
N GLY A 374 25.23 -27.68 1.80
CA GLY A 374 25.30 -26.93 3.05
C GLY A 374 25.66 -25.45 2.87
N GLU A 375 25.46 -24.91 1.68
CA GLU A 375 25.64 -23.48 1.40
C GLU A 375 24.83 -22.65 2.40
N LYS A 376 25.43 -21.55 2.85
CA LYS A 376 24.83 -20.67 3.85
C LYS A 376 23.58 -19.96 3.28
N VAL A 377 22.49 -19.99 4.03
CA VAL A 377 21.24 -19.30 3.71
C VAL A 377 21.02 -18.19 4.72
N VAL A 378 21.11 -16.92 4.29
CA VAL A 378 20.88 -15.75 5.13
C VAL A 378 19.46 -15.22 4.89
N VAL A 379 18.63 -15.27 5.94
CA VAL A 379 17.26 -14.76 5.92
C VAL A 379 17.26 -13.36 6.54
N LEU A 380 16.90 -12.33 5.77
CA LEU A 380 16.73 -10.97 6.30
C LEU A 380 15.54 -10.94 7.26
N HIS A 381 15.78 -10.52 8.50
CA HIS A 381 14.83 -10.66 9.60
C HIS A 381 14.58 -9.30 10.28
N PRO A 382 13.53 -8.55 9.88
CA PRO A 382 13.16 -7.31 10.55
C PRO A 382 12.50 -7.61 11.89
N THR A 383 13.00 -6.99 12.97
CA THR A 383 12.52 -7.24 14.35
C THR A 383 11.47 -6.22 14.80
N ASP A 384 11.36 -5.10 14.14
CA ASP A 384 10.47 -3.97 14.45
C ASP A 384 9.14 -3.96 13.65
N VAL A 385 8.96 -4.92 12.71
CA VAL A 385 7.71 -5.12 11.96
C VAL A 385 7.09 -6.45 12.36
N ILE A 386 6.12 -6.44 13.26
CA ILE A 386 5.61 -7.62 13.98
C ILE A 386 5.28 -8.79 13.05
N ASN A 387 4.48 -8.57 11.99
CA ASN A 387 4.07 -9.65 11.10
C ASN A 387 5.26 -10.24 10.31
N ASN A 388 6.17 -9.39 9.83
CA ASN A 388 7.38 -9.85 9.16
C ASN A 388 8.30 -10.59 10.12
N ASN A 389 8.45 -10.11 11.37
CA ASN A 389 9.25 -10.77 12.41
C ASN A 389 8.73 -12.20 12.65
N ASN A 390 7.43 -12.34 12.94
CA ASN A 390 6.83 -13.65 13.24
C ASN A 390 6.95 -14.62 12.07
N MET A 391 6.58 -14.19 10.85
CA MET A 391 6.69 -15.04 9.66
C MET A 391 8.14 -15.41 9.33
N THR A 392 9.11 -14.49 9.51
CA THR A 392 10.52 -14.77 9.25
C THR A 392 11.08 -15.79 10.22
N ALA A 393 10.64 -15.79 11.48
CA ALA A 393 11.00 -16.82 12.45
C ALA A 393 10.51 -18.21 12.00
N VAL A 394 9.24 -18.31 11.55
CA VAL A 394 8.67 -19.56 11.02
C VAL A 394 9.40 -20.02 9.74
N VAL A 395 9.75 -19.09 8.85
CA VAL A 395 10.55 -19.41 7.64
C VAL A 395 11.92 -19.97 8.00
N THR A 396 12.62 -19.33 8.94
CA THR A 396 13.97 -19.78 9.34
C THR A 396 13.92 -21.17 9.95
N ASP A 397 12.96 -21.43 10.84
CA ASP A 397 12.75 -22.78 11.42
C ASP A 397 12.41 -23.81 10.33
N LEU A 398 11.53 -23.49 9.38
CA LEU A 398 11.20 -24.36 8.28
C LEU A 398 12.43 -24.74 7.44
N LEU A 399 13.24 -23.75 7.05
CA LEU A 399 14.45 -23.99 6.27
C LEU A 399 15.43 -24.88 7.03
N GLN A 400 15.64 -24.66 8.33
CA GLN A 400 16.50 -25.49 9.18
C GLN A 400 15.96 -26.93 9.29
N ARG A 401 14.66 -27.09 9.49
CA ARG A 401 14.02 -28.42 9.54
C ARG A 401 14.12 -29.20 8.25
N VAL A 402 14.09 -28.54 7.10
CA VAL A 402 14.32 -29.16 5.78
C VAL A 402 15.79 -29.51 5.56
N GLY A 403 16.71 -28.91 6.31
CA GLY A 403 18.13 -29.21 6.26
C GLY A 403 18.98 -28.12 5.60
N PHE A 404 18.43 -26.94 5.37
CA PHE A 404 19.24 -25.78 4.96
C PHE A 404 20.11 -25.28 6.13
N ASN A 405 21.30 -24.81 5.81
CA ASN A 405 22.18 -24.08 6.74
C ASN A 405 21.69 -22.62 6.85
N ALA A 406 20.50 -22.45 7.44
CA ALA A 406 19.81 -21.17 7.50
C ALA A 406 20.06 -20.43 8.81
N GLU A 407 20.32 -19.12 8.71
CA GLU A 407 20.43 -18.21 9.84
C GLU A 407 19.61 -16.93 9.60
N SER A 408 19.04 -16.37 10.68
CA SER A 408 18.39 -15.06 10.66
C SER A 408 19.41 -13.93 10.80
N ALA A 409 19.39 -12.99 9.86
CA ALA A 409 20.12 -11.73 9.94
C ALA A 409 19.18 -10.63 10.48
N THR A 410 19.09 -10.56 11.82
CA THR A 410 18.20 -9.63 12.52
C THR A 410 18.65 -8.17 12.39
N SER A 411 17.72 -7.26 12.10
CA SER A 411 17.93 -5.81 12.07
C SER A 411 16.59 -5.06 12.12
N ASP A 412 16.62 -3.74 12.12
CA ASP A 412 15.45 -2.91 11.87
C ASP A 412 15.03 -2.95 10.39
N TRP A 413 13.78 -2.58 10.11
CA TRP A 413 13.22 -2.59 8.75
C TRP A 413 13.98 -1.68 7.78
N GLY A 414 14.44 -0.52 8.24
CA GLY A 414 15.22 0.41 7.41
C GLY A 414 16.51 -0.23 6.89
N THR A 415 17.23 -0.95 7.75
CA THR A 415 18.42 -1.73 7.41
C THR A 415 18.09 -2.87 6.43
N VAL A 416 16.98 -3.59 6.64
CA VAL A 416 16.49 -4.61 5.68
C VAL A 416 16.25 -3.99 4.30
N LEU A 417 15.58 -2.83 4.23
CA LEU A 417 15.30 -2.13 2.98
C LEU A 417 16.56 -1.73 2.20
N GLN A 418 17.63 -1.36 2.91
CA GLN A 418 18.92 -1.07 2.29
C GLN A 418 19.61 -2.36 1.83
N ARG A 419 19.70 -3.35 2.72
CA ARG A 419 20.43 -4.59 2.49
C ARG A 419 19.83 -5.44 1.37
N ARG A 420 18.49 -5.44 1.18
CA ARG A 420 17.84 -6.19 0.10
C ARG A 420 18.31 -5.79 -1.30
N GLY A 421 18.91 -4.61 -1.48
CA GLY A 421 19.51 -4.14 -2.73
C GLY A 421 20.89 -4.74 -3.02
N ASN A 422 21.52 -5.41 -2.05
CA ASN A 422 22.86 -5.98 -2.22
C ASN A 422 22.79 -7.25 -3.06
N LYS A 423 23.42 -7.24 -4.24
CA LYS A 423 23.53 -8.38 -5.17
C LYS A 423 24.71 -9.30 -4.87
N GLY A 424 25.59 -8.93 -3.94
CA GLY A 424 26.79 -9.67 -3.60
C GLY A 424 26.51 -10.97 -2.82
N PRO A 425 27.54 -11.78 -2.59
CA PRO A 425 27.43 -13.01 -1.82
C PRO A 425 27.10 -12.75 -0.34
N VAL A 426 26.60 -13.77 0.35
CA VAL A 426 26.07 -13.66 1.72
C VAL A 426 27.14 -13.25 2.75
N ASP A 427 28.41 -13.60 2.52
CA ASP A 427 29.56 -13.23 3.35
C ASP A 427 30.01 -11.77 3.14
N GLN A 428 29.52 -11.10 2.09
CA GLN A 428 29.74 -9.68 1.80
C GLN A 428 28.49 -8.83 2.01
N GLY A 429 27.63 -9.23 2.94
CA GLY A 429 26.39 -8.54 3.27
C GLY A 429 25.20 -8.84 2.35
N GLY A 430 25.36 -9.76 1.40
CA GLY A 430 24.24 -10.26 0.60
C GLY A 430 23.24 -11.05 1.43
N TRP A 431 22.22 -11.61 0.77
CA TRP A 431 21.11 -12.31 1.40
C TRP A 431 20.56 -13.42 0.50
N SER A 432 19.84 -14.37 1.10
CA SER A 432 19.24 -15.52 0.38
C SER A 432 17.72 -15.48 0.36
N ALA A 433 17.08 -14.99 1.43
CA ALA A 433 15.62 -15.01 1.57
C ALA A 433 15.10 -13.79 2.35
N LEU A 434 13.87 -13.36 2.04
CA LEU A 434 13.20 -12.21 2.66
C LEU A 434 11.68 -12.41 2.62
N VAL A 435 11.00 -12.27 3.76
CA VAL A 435 9.54 -12.21 3.81
C VAL A 435 9.08 -10.81 3.40
N VAL A 436 8.16 -10.76 2.44
CA VAL A 436 7.58 -9.50 1.92
C VAL A 436 6.07 -9.56 1.89
N LEU A 437 5.45 -8.40 2.06
CA LEU A 437 4.01 -8.21 2.06
C LEU A 437 3.62 -7.23 0.95
N PHE A 438 2.61 -7.59 0.17
CA PHE A 438 2.02 -6.71 -0.83
C PHE A 438 0.50 -6.69 -0.66
N GLY A 439 -0.14 -5.56 -0.93
CA GLY A 439 -1.60 -5.50 -1.00
C GLY A 439 -2.15 -6.42 -2.08
N GLY A 440 -3.32 -7.02 -1.86
CA GLY A 440 -3.95 -7.89 -2.86
C GLY A 440 -4.09 -7.22 -4.21
N MET A 441 -4.37 -5.90 -4.25
CA MET A 441 -4.44 -5.13 -5.48
C MET A 441 -3.09 -5.00 -6.22
N ASP A 442 -1.96 -5.01 -5.51
CA ASP A 442 -0.63 -4.92 -6.13
C ASP A 442 -0.27 -6.18 -6.92
N VAL A 443 -0.84 -7.32 -6.52
CA VAL A 443 -0.52 -8.65 -7.05
C VAL A 443 -1.70 -9.31 -7.77
N ALA A 444 -2.77 -8.56 -8.02
CA ALA A 444 -4.00 -9.10 -8.62
C ALA A 444 -3.87 -9.48 -10.10
N ASN A 445 -2.87 -8.99 -10.81
CA ASN A 445 -2.66 -9.29 -12.23
C ASN A 445 -1.18 -9.28 -12.63
N PRO A 446 -0.79 -9.94 -13.73
CA PRO A 446 0.62 -10.05 -14.16
C PRO A 446 1.29 -8.70 -14.44
N GLY A 447 0.52 -7.70 -14.82
CA GLY A 447 1.04 -6.37 -15.15
C GLY A 447 1.54 -5.62 -13.93
N GLY A 448 0.76 -5.63 -12.85
CA GLY A 448 1.08 -4.94 -11.59
C GLY A 448 1.97 -5.73 -10.65
N HIS A 449 2.05 -7.03 -10.77
CA HIS A 449 2.68 -7.94 -9.81
C HIS A 449 4.21 -7.80 -9.75
N PRO A 450 4.80 -7.12 -8.76
CA PRO A 450 6.23 -6.82 -8.77
C PRO A 450 7.09 -8.07 -8.59
N LEU A 451 6.62 -9.07 -7.83
CA LEU A 451 7.36 -10.30 -7.55
C LEU A 451 7.32 -11.29 -8.71
N LEU A 452 6.34 -11.18 -9.60
CA LEU A 452 6.19 -12.06 -10.76
C LEU A 452 7.16 -11.72 -11.89
N ARG A 453 7.62 -10.44 -11.98
CA ARG A 453 8.65 -10.04 -12.94
C ARG A 453 9.89 -10.91 -12.80
N ALA A 454 10.30 -11.52 -13.91
CA ALA A 454 11.44 -12.41 -13.98
C ALA A 454 12.39 -12.03 -15.12
N ASN A 455 12.70 -10.72 -15.23
CA ASN A 455 13.53 -10.11 -16.26
C ASN A 455 14.97 -9.81 -15.79
N GLY A 456 15.48 -10.62 -14.88
CA GLY A 456 16.87 -10.57 -14.42
C GLY A 456 17.19 -9.30 -13.65
N ASP A 457 18.21 -8.56 -14.07
CA ASP A 457 18.68 -7.35 -13.38
C ASP A 457 17.63 -6.25 -13.20
N ASN A 458 16.59 -6.25 -14.02
CA ASN A 458 15.47 -5.31 -13.94
C ASN A 458 14.28 -5.87 -13.12
N ALA A 459 14.35 -7.11 -12.66
CA ALA A 459 13.36 -7.66 -11.75
C ALA A 459 13.47 -7.01 -10.36
N TRP A 460 12.38 -7.05 -9.61
CA TRP A 460 12.39 -6.65 -8.22
C TRP A 460 13.42 -7.48 -7.43
N PHE A 461 13.93 -6.96 -6.31
CA PHE A 461 14.98 -7.59 -5.49
C PHE A 461 14.84 -9.12 -5.40
N GLY A 462 15.94 -9.85 -5.49
CA GLY A 462 15.99 -11.30 -5.67
C GLY A 462 16.21 -11.72 -7.14
N TRP A 463 16.00 -10.85 -8.09
CA TRP A 463 16.43 -10.87 -9.49
C TRP A 463 16.18 -12.21 -10.24
N PRO A 464 14.97 -12.78 -10.20
CA PRO A 464 14.68 -13.98 -10.99
C PRO A 464 14.79 -13.69 -12.49
N SER A 465 15.14 -14.72 -13.24
CA SER A 465 15.21 -14.69 -14.69
C SER A 465 14.47 -15.89 -15.28
N SER A 466 13.42 -15.61 -16.06
CA SER A 466 12.64 -16.61 -16.78
C SER A 466 12.08 -16.01 -18.07
N PRO A 467 12.72 -16.27 -19.23
CA PRO A 467 12.23 -15.80 -20.51
C PRO A 467 10.81 -16.30 -20.82
N ARG A 468 10.46 -17.53 -20.39
CA ARG A 468 9.12 -18.08 -20.61
C ARG A 468 8.05 -17.34 -19.82
N LEU A 469 8.33 -17.03 -18.54
CA LEU A 469 7.41 -16.28 -17.69
C LEU A 469 7.19 -14.86 -18.22
N GLU A 470 8.25 -14.18 -18.67
CA GLU A 470 8.13 -12.83 -19.27
C GLU A 470 7.37 -12.88 -20.60
N ALA A 471 7.57 -13.92 -21.44
CA ALA A 471 6.78 -14.09 -22.66
C ALA A 471 5.28 -14.29 -22.36
N LEU A 472 4.93 -15.12 -21.39
CA LEU A 472 3.53 -15.30 -20.96
C LEU A 472 2.93 -13.99 -20.40
N ARG A 473 3.73 -13.18 -19.71
CA ARG A 473 3.29 -11.85 -19.27
C ARG A 473 3.03 -10.92 -20.46
N ASP A 474 3.88 -10.94 -21.49
CA ASP A 474 3.66 -10.17 -22.71
C ASP A 474 2.40 -10.62 -23.46
N ASP A 475 2.17 -11.95 -23.57
CA ASP A 475 0.95 -12.51 -24.16
C ASP A 475 -0.30 -12.06 -23.37
N TRP A 476 -0.22 -11.95 -22.04
CA TRP A 476 -1.31 -11.47 -21.21
C TRP A 476 -1.68 -10.00 -21.51
N PHE A 477 -0.69 -9.14 -21.75
CA PHE A 477 -0.93 -7.75 -22.15
C PHE A 477 -1.59 -7.62 -23.54
N ASP A 478 -1.39 -8.60 -24.40
CA ASP A 478 -1.95 -8.64 -25.76
C ASP A 478 -3.30 -9.36 -25.82
N ALA A 479 -3.74 -9.98 -24.69
CA ALA A 479 -4.99 -10.72 -24.64
C ALA A 479 -6.20 -9.80 -24.87
N PRO A 480 -7.14 -10.20 -25.76
CA PRO A 480 -8.24 -9.34 -26.17
C PRO A 480 -9.36 -9.19 -25.13
N ASP A 481 -9.49 -10.15 -24.21
CA ASP A 481 -10.57 -10.21 -23.25
C ASP A 481 -10.19 -10.97 -21.96
N LEU A 482 -11.03 -10.88 -20.94
CA LEU A 482 -10.81 -11.54 -19.65
C LEU A 482 -10.70 -13.07 -19.78
N PRO A 483 -11.52 -13.80 -20.56
CA PRO A 483 -11.32 -15.25 -20.76
C PRO A 483 -9.95 -15.62 -21.33
N ALA A 484 -9.42 -14.85 -22.28
CA ALA A 484 -8.07 -15.03 -22.79
C ALA A 484 -7.01 -14.75 -21.73
N GLN A 485 -7.18 -13.67 -20.95
CA GLN A 485 -6.32 -13.33 -19.82
C GLN A 485 -6.31 -14.43 -18.75
N GLN A 486 -7.45 -15.03 -18.44
CA GLN A 486 -7.58 -16.14 -17.48
C GLN A 486 -6.84 -17.39 -17.96
N ARG A 487 -6.94 -17.75 -19.25
CA ARG A 487 -6.17 -18.88 -19.80
C ARG A 487 -4.66 -18.68 -19.63
N ILE A 488 -4.18 -17.48 -20.00
CA ILE A 488 -2.76 -17.14 -19.89
C ILE A 488 -2.33 -17.09 -18.40
N ALA A 489 -3.19 -16.63 -17.50
CA ALA A 489 -2.92 -16.63 -16.07
C ALA A 489 -2.71 -18.05 -15.51
N ARG A 490 -3.42 -19.07 -16.03
CA ARG A 490 -3.18 -20.48 -15.70
C ARG A 490 -1.80 -20.94 -16.18
N ASP A 491 -1.42 -20.57 -17.40
CA ASP A 491 -0.10 -20.90 -17.95
C ASP A 491 1.02 -20.20 -17.16
N ILE A 492 0.80 -18.94 -16.77
CA ILE A 492 1.71 -18.19 -15.88
C ILE A 492 1.89 -18.92 -14.56
N GLN A 493 0.80 -19.35 -13.91
CA GLN A 493 0.89 -20.04 -12.63
C GLN A 493 1.56 -21.42 -12.74
N THR A 494 1.32 -22.13 -13.82
CA THR A 494 2.02 -23.39 -14.10
C THR A 494 3.53 -23.17 -14.25
N GLN A 495 3.94 -22.18 -15.05
CA GLN A 495 5.35 -21.83 -15.22
C GLN A 495 5.98 -21.29 -13.93
N PHE A 496 5.21 -20.54 -13.15
CA PHE A 496 5.63 -20.00 -11.86
C PHE A 496 6.12 -21.11 -10.91
N PHE A 497 5.40 -22.24 -10.79
CA PHE A 497 5.80 -23.37 -9.95
C PHE A 497 7.05 -24.10 -10.48
N GLN A 498 7.41 -23.92 -11.76
CA GLN A 498 8.68 -24.42 -12.28
C GLN A 498 9.86 -23.51 -11.91
N ASP A 499 9.67 -22.21 -11.99
CA ASP A 499 10.73 -21.20 -11.83
C ASP A 499 10.87 -20.69 -10.39
N LEU A 500 9.77 -20.62 -9.66
CA LEU A 500 9.65 -20.15 -8.27
C LEU A 500 10.38 -18.83 -8.02
N PRO A 501 9.93 -17.72 -8.62
CA PRO A 501 10.48 -16.41 -8.30
C PRO A 501 10.24 -16.02 -6.84
N PHE A 502 9.23 -16.59 -6.18
CA PHE A 502 8.92 -16.49 -4.76
C PHE A 502 8.09 -17.69 -4.30
N TYR A 503 7.85 -17.87 -2.99
CA TYR A 503 6.86 -18.83 -2.49
C TYR A 503 5.66 -18.05 -1.94
N PRO A 504 4.43 -18.39 -2.36
CA PRO A 504 3.22 -17.79 -1.79
C PRO A 504 3.01 -18.33 -0.37
N MET A 505 2.87 -17.41 0.60
CA MET A 505 2.76 -17.75 2.02
C MET A 505 1.33 -17.59 2.57
N GLY A 506 0.38 -17.18 1.73
CA GLY A 506 -1.01 -16.93 2.10
C GLY A 506 -1.39 -15.45 2.05
N GLN A 507 -2.66 -15.18 2.33
CA GLN A 507 -3.27 -13.85 2.33
C GLN A 507 -3.95 -13.60 3.67
N TYR A 508 -3.81 -12.41 4.23
CA TYR A 508 -4.48 -12.05 5.46
C TYR A 508 -5.18 -10.71 5.37
N LEU A 509 -6.22 -10.57 6.17
CA LEU A 509 -7.13 -9.45 6.17
C LEU A 509 -6.99 -8.69 7.48
N ILE A 510 -6.97 -7.36 7.43
CA ILE A 510 -6.83 -6.53 8.61
C ILE A 510 -8.12 -5.71 8.78
N ASP A 511 -8.65 -5.73 10.00
CA ASP A 511 -9.77 -4.87 10.37
C ASP A 511 -9.25 -3.47 10.74
N SER A 512 -10.06 -2.48 10.46
CA SER A 512 -9.90 -1.10 10.88
C SER A 512 -10.86 -0.81 12.04
N ALA A 513 -10.58 0.20 12.86
CA ALA A 513 -11.51 0.60 13.91
C ALA A 513 -11.70 2.12 13.91
N TRP A 514 -12.94 2.55 14.10
CA TRP A 514 -13.31 3.96 14.09
C TRP A 514 -14.42 4.29 15.07
N ARG A 515 -14.51 5.55 15.42
CA ARG A 515 -15.60 6.07 16.25
C ARG A 515 -16.92 5.90 15.52
N ARG A 516 -17.97 5.54 16.24
CA ARG A 516 -19.32 5.26 15.67
C ARG A 516 -19.96 6.48 14.99
N ASP A 517 -19.56 7.67 15.38
CA ASP A 517 -19.98 8.93 14.76
C ASP A 517 -19.31 9.22 13.42
N LEU A 518 -18.30 8.43 13.02
CA LEU A 518 -17.75 8.48 11.68
C LEU A 518 -18.58 7.59 10.74
N THR A 519 -19.01 8.18 9.63
CA THR A 519 -19.82 7.52 8.59
C THR A 519 -19.28 7.83 7.20
N GLY A 520 -19.70 7.06 6.17
CA GLY A 520 -19.30 7.30 4.79
C GLY A 520 -17.99 6.61 4.38
N HIS A 521 -17.48 5.67 5.19
CA HIS A 521 -16.32 4.87 4.82
C HIS A 521 -16.57 4.14 3.51
N ARG A 522 -15.55 4.10 2.64
CA ARG A 522 -15.58 3.34 1.40
C ARG A 522 -14.91 1.98 1.57
N ARG A 523 -15.36 1.02 0.80
CA ARG A 523 -14.64 -0.23 0.61
C ARG A 523 -13.31 0.03 -0.08
N GLY A 524 -12.26 -0.71 0.27
CA GLY A 524 -10.90 -0.55 -0.24
C GLY A 524 -9.95 0.06 0.81
N MET A 525 -9.25 1.11 0.45
CA MET A 525 -8.26 1.74 1.33
C MET A 525 -8.91 2.59 2.43
N ALA A 526 -8.28 2.62 3.61
CA ALA A 526 -8.67 3.49 4.71
C ALA A 526 -8.30 4.97 4.42
N LEU A 527 -9.12 5.62 3.61
CA LEU A 527 -8.95 7.02 3.21
C LEU A 527 -10.08 7.89 3.78
N PRO A 528 -9.76 9.01 4.46
CA PRO A 528 -10.74 9.94 5.01
C PRO A 528 -11.38 10.83 3.93
N ILE A 529 -11.76 10.22 2.81
CA ILE A 529 -12.49 10.83 1.70
C ILE A 529 -13.95 10.37 1.78
N ASN A 530 -14.91 11.28 1.65
CA ASN A 530 -16.35 11.04 1.81
C ASN A 530 -16.78 10.67 3.24
N VAL A 531 -15.88 10.71 4.21
CA VAL A 531 -16.15 10.45 5.62
C VAL A 531 -16.73 11.69 6.27
N ARG A 532 -17.76 11.50 7.11
CA ARG A 532 -18.39 12.54 7.93
C ARG A 532 -18.21 12.18 9.40
N LYS A 533 -18.04 13.20 10.21
CA LYS A 533 -18.08 13.13 11.67
C LYS A 533 -19.36 13.79 12.15
N GLY A 534 -20.24 13.01 12.78
CA GLY A 534 -21.56 13.45 13.25
C GLY A 534 -21.60 13.85 14.70
#